data_19fd6c7c35dad04103e2300caa4b579f
#
_entry.id   19fd6c7c35dad04103e2300caa4b579f
#
_cell.length_a   1.000
_cell.length_b   1.000
_cell.length_c   1.000
_cell.angle_alpha   90.00
_cell.angle_beta   90.00
_cell.angle_gamma   90.00
#
_symmetry.space_group_name_H-M   'P 1'
#
loop_
_entity.id
_entity.type
_entity.pdbx_description
1 polymer ?
#
loop_
_entity_poly.entity_id
_entity_poly.type
_entity_poly.pdbx_seq_one_letter_code
_entity_poly.pdbx_strand_id
1 'polypeptide(L)'
;MSRVRNVAVAGAAPDSVLALLGLALLMVGLVAISSASIEYADWHFQNPWFHTQRHLTYMVMALVAAVFVYRVSPQFWLDTGWVWLFVSLALLILVLIPGIGREVNGSQRWLPLGPLTLQPSEFAKLAMVVYLAGYMVRREHEVRNHWQGFLKPMAVLFAATLLLMIEPDFGATVIVAGSAFGMLFLAGVKLGHFMLVLLGALGAMLVLVVSAPYRLKRLTAYTDPWADPFDTGFQLTQSLIAFGRGEWLGVGLGNSVQKLFYLPEAHTDFVFSIWAEETGFVGALAVITLYTALIGRILWAGRVSLRSGNPFGAYICYGVALVFSGQAFVNMGVSSGLLPTKGLTLPFVSYGGTSLIICCCMLAMVLRIERDARQPGRRA
;
A
#
# COMPACT_ATOMS: atom_id res chain seq x y z
N MET A 1 -10.65 23.88 -49.70
CA MET A 1 -11.36 24.18 -48.47
C MET A 1 -12.14 22.93 -48.01
N SER A 2 -11.51 22.06 -47.25
CA SER A 2 -12.12 20.87 -46.67
C SER A 2 -12.58 21.20 -45.24
N ARG A 3 -13.89 21.18 -45.02
CA ARG A 3 -14.50 21.29 -43.69
C ARG A 3 -14.06 20.11 -42.83
N VAL A 4 -13.12 20.35 -41.92
CA VAL A 4 -12.86 19.42 -40.81
C VAL A 4 -14.12 19.41 -39.95
N ARG A 5 -14.89 18.34 -40.03
CA ARG A 5 -16.01 18.06 -39.10
C ARG A 5 -15.39 17.92 -37.70
N ASN A 6 -15.62 18.92 -36.85
CA ASN A 6 -15.48 18.79 -35.42
C ASN A 6 -16.49 17.73 -34.92
N VAL A 7 -16.10 16.47 -35.00
CA VAL A 7 -16.77 15.42 -34.24
C VAL A 7 -16.35 15.67 -32.79
N ALA A 8 -17.26 16.16 -31.98
CA ALA A 8 -17.11 16.19 -30.52
C ALA A 8 -16.96 14.73 -30.09
N VAL A 9 -15.70 14.27 -29.94
CA VAL A 9 -15.39 12.96 -29.38
C VAL A 9 -15.83 13.03 -27.92
N ALA A 10 -16.97 12.38 -27.62
CA ALA A 10 -17.42 12.17 -26.26
C ALA A 10 -16.21 11.68 -25.45
N GLY A 11 -15.90 12.37 -24.35
CA GLY A 11 -14.69 12.05 -23.56
C GLY A 11 -14.67 10.57 -23.20
N ALA A 12 -13.57 9.85 -23.46
CA ALA A 12 -13.48 8.45 -23.13
C ALA A 12 -13.83 8.26 -21.65
N ALA A 13 -14.73 7.33 -21.37
CA ALA A 13 -15.07 6.97 -20.00
C ALA A 13 -13.83 6.38 -19.30
N PRO A 14 -13.69 6.57 -17.98
CA PRO A 14 -12.63 5.91 -17.22
C PRO A 14 -12.72 4.40 -17.38
N ASP A 15 -11.61 3.70 -17.17
CA ASP A 15 -11.59 2.24 -17.20
C ASP A 15 -12.55 1.66 -16.15
N SER A 16 -13.73 1.23 -16.62
CA SER A 16 -14.77 0.68 -15.74
C SER A 16 -14.31 -0.59 -15.02
N VAL A 17 -13.48 -1.42 -15.66
CA VAL A 17 -12.96 -2.64 -15.04
C VAL A 17 -12.04 -2.30 -13.88
N LEU A 18 -11.12 -1.35 -14.06
CA LEU A 18 -10.22 -0.90 -13.00
C LEU A 18 -10.99 -0.29 -11.83
N ALA A 19 -12.00 0.54 -12.12
CA ALA A 19 -12.85 1.14 -11.09
C ALA A 19 -13.68 0.09 -10.35
N LEU A 20 -14.26 -0.89 -11.05
CA LEU A 20 -15.04 -1.97 -10.45
C LEU A 20 -14.18 -2.88 -9.56
N LEU A 21 -12.94 -3.20 -9.96
CA LEU A 21 -12.03 -3.99 -9.14
C LEU A 21 -11.67 -3.26 -7.83
N GLY A 22 -11.39 -1.95 -7.90
CA GLY A 22 -11.16 -1.14 -6.71
C GLY A 22 -12.38 -1.07 -5.80
N LEU A 23 -13.57 -0.88 -6.38
CA LEU A 23 -14.83 -0.88 -5.63
C LEU A 23 -15.13 -2.24 -4.99
N ALA A 24 -14.91 -3.34 -5.72
CA ALA A 24 -15.08 -4.69 -5.18
C ALA A 24 -14.19 -4.94 -3.95
N LEU A 25 -12.92 -4.52 -3.99
CA LEU A 25 -12.03 -4.62 -2.82
C LEU A 25 -12.49 -3.73 -1.65
N LEU A 26 -12.99 -2.52 -1.90
CA LEU A 26 -13.58 -1.65 -0.87
C LEU A 26 -14.79 -2.31 -0.22
N MET A 27 -15.65 -2.96 -1.00
CA MET A 27 -16.82 -3.67 -0.48
C MET A 27 -16.43 -4.91 0.34
N VAL A 28 -15.44 -5.69 -0.13
CA VAL A 28 -14.85 -6.77 0.66
C VAL A 28 -14.31 -6.24 1.98
N GLY A 29 -13.58 -5.11 1.95
CA GLY A 29 -13.05 -4.46 3.14
C GLY A 29 -14.16 -4.05 4.12
N LEU A 30 -15.23 -3.44 3.63
CA LEU A 30 -16.36 -3.03 4.47
C LEU A 30 -17.00 -4.25 5.17
N VAL A 31 -17.22 -5.35 4.45
CA VAL A 31 -17.79 -6.58 5.03
C VAL A 31 -16.81 -7.20 6.02
N ALA A 32 -15.53 -7.33 5.65
CA ALA A 32 -14.51 -7.95 6.50
C ALA A 32 -14.29 -7.16 7.80
N ILE A 33 -14.23 -5.81 7.74
CA ILE A 33 -14.08 -4.95 8.92
C ILE A 33 -15.33 -5.01 9.78
N SER A 34 -16.52 -4.97 9.18
CA SER A 34 -17.76 -5.07 9.94
C SER A 34 -17.83 -6.37 10.73
N SER A 35 -17.39 -7.49 10.13
CA SER A 35 -17.36 -8.77 10.84
C SER A 35 -16.23 -8.83 11.88
N ALA A 36 -15.01 -8.46 11.52
CA ALA A 36 -13.84 -8.62 12.37
C ALA A 36 -13.83 -7.69 13.60
N SER A 37 -14.57 -6.58 13.58
CA SER A 37 -14.48 -5.55 14.62
C SER A 37 -15.69 -5.49 15.57
N ILE A 38 -16.77 -6.19 15.31
CA ILE A 38 -18.04 -6.11 16.06
C ILE A 38 -17.83 -6.34 17.56
N GLU A 39 -17.25 -7.46 17.95
CA GLU A 39 -17.06 -7.85 19.36
C GLU A 39 -16.08 -6.90 20.07
N TYR A 40 -14.99 -6.55 19.40
CA TYR A 40 -14.02 -5.60 19.94
C TYR A 40 -14.63 -4.22 20.15
N ALA A 41 -15.45 -3.75 19.20
CA ALA A 41 -16.12 -2.47 19.27
C ALA A 41 -17.20 -2.43 20.35
N ASP A 42 -17.97 -3.50 20.50
CA ASP A 42 -18.99 -3.59 21.54
C ASP A 42 -18.37 -3.57 22.94
N TRP A 43 -17.31 -4.36 23.15
CA TRP A 43 -16.62 -4.41 24.44
C TRP A 43 -15.98 -3.08 24.84
N HIS A 44 -15.27 -2.40 23.92
CA HIS A 44 -14.50 -1.21 24.27
C HIS A 44 -15.30 0.10 24.18
N PHE A 45 -16.29 0.17 23.28
CA PHE A 45 -17.03 1.40 22.98
C PHE A 45 -18.52 1.30 23.26
N GLN A 46 -19.01 0.15 23.72
CA GLN A 46 -20.44 -0.12 23.93
C GLN A 46 -21.28 0.18 22.66
N ASN A 47 -20.66 0.04 21.52
CA ASN A 47 -21.24 0.25 20.19
C ASN A 47 -20.61 -0.72 19.18
N PRO A 48 -21.29 -1.81 18.81
CA PRO A 48 -20.75 -2.83 17.92
C PRO A 48 -20.37 -2.29 16.53
N TRP A 49 -20.98 -1.18 16.11
CA TRP A 49 -20.77 -0.57 14.80
C TRP A 49 -19.72 0.55 14.79
N PHE A 50 -19.04 0.82 15.90
CA PHE A 50 -18.10 1.93 16.01
C PHE A 50 -17.01 1.93 14.94
N HIS A 51 -16.32 0.81 14.75
CA HIS A 51 -15.27 0.69 13.73
C HIS A 51 -15.83 0.68 12.30
N THR A 52 -16.97 0.06 12.08
CA THR A 52 -17.66 0.05 10.79
C THR A 52 -18.09 1.46 10.37
N GLN A 53 -18.67 2.25 11.27
CA GLN A 53 -19.06 3.63 10.99
C GLN A 53 -17.86 4.51 10.68
N ARG A 54 -16.76 4.38 11.43
CA ARG A 54 -15.51 5.08 11.15
C ARG A 54 -14.90 4.66 9.82
N HIS A 55 -14.89 3.36 9.52
CA HIS A 55 -14.39 2.85 8.23
C HIS A 55 -15.21 3.38 7.06
N LEU A 56 -16.55 3.39 7.18
CA LEU A 56 -17.43 3.98 6.18
C LEU A 56 -17.17 5.49 5.99
N THR A 57 -16.95 6.22 7.09
CA THR A 57 -16.58 7.64 7.03
C THR A 57 -15.27 7.83 6.27
N TYR A 58 -14.23 7.05 6.57
CA TYR A 58 -12.98 7.10 5.84
C TYR A 58 -13.15 6.68 4.38
N MET A 59 -14.01 5.72 4.07
CA MET A 59 -14.31 5.30 2.70
C MET A 59 -14.96 6.43 1.89
N VAL A 60 -15.91 7.15 2.48
CA VAL A 60 -16.51 8.33 1.83
C VAL A 60 -15.45 9.41 1.59
N MET A 61 -14.63 9.71 2.60
CA MET A 61 -13.53 10.67 2.46
C MET A 61 -12.53 10.24 1.39
N ALA A 62 -12.19 8.95 1.32
CA ALA A 62 -11.30 8.38 0.33
C ALA A 62 -11.86 8.51 -1.10
N LEU A 63 -13.15 8.26 -1.29
CA LEU A 63 -13.82 8.44 -2.58
C LEU A 63 -13.88 9.92 -2.98
N VAL A 64 -14.17 10.82 -2.06
CA VAL A 64 -14.13 12.27 -2.31
C VAL A 64 -12.72 12.71 -2.71
N ALA A 65 -11.69 12.30 -1.95
CA ALA A 65 -10.29 12.60 -2.28
C ALA A 65 -9.89 12.02 -3.65
N ALA A 66 -10.32 10.79 -3.95
CA ALA A 66 -10.10 10.14 -5.25
C ALA A 66 -10.71 10.96 -6.41
N VAL A 67 -11.92 11.49 -6.25
CA VAL A 67 -12.55 12.36 -7.25
C VAL A 67 -11.75 13.64 -7.47
N PHE A 68 -11.22 14.27 -6.40
CA PHE A 68 -10.34 15.42 -6.54
C PHE A 68 -9.05 15.08 -7.28
N VAL A 69 -8.36 14.02 -6.87
CA VAL A 69 -7.12 13.55 -7.52
C VAL A 69 -7.35 13.20 -8.98
N TYR A 70 -8.46 12.54 -9.31
CA TYR A 70 -8.84 12.21 -10.69
C TYR A 70 -9.01 13.45 -11.57
N ARG A 71 -9.43 14.61 -11.02
CA ARG A 71 -9.58 15.86 -11.77
C ARG A 71 -8.25 16.58 -12.02
N VAL A 72 -7.23 16.29 -11.23
CA VAL A 72 -5.90 16.89 -11.37
C VAL A 72 -5.17 16.29 -12.59
N SER A 73 -4.52 17.15 -13.38
CA SER A 73 -3.77 16.70 -14.55
C SER A 73 -2.49 15.96 -14.14
N PRO A 74 -2.05 14.93 -14.89
CA PRO A 74 -0.77 14.27 -14.63
C PRO A 74 0.43 15.22 -14.69
N GLN A 75 0.34 16.30 -15.49
CA GLN A 75 1.38 17.31 -15.59
C GLN A 75 1.60 18.04 -14.25
N PHE A 76 0.54 18.37 -13.52
CA PHE A 76 0.67 18.96 -12.19
C PHE A 76 1.51 18.11 -11.24
N TRP A 77 1.29 16.79 -11.23
CA TRP A 77 2.07 15.87 -10.41
C TRP A 77 3.53 15.76 -10.86
N LEU A 78 3.77 15.82 -12.18
CA LEU A 78 5.14 15.86 -12.72
C LEU A 78 5.88 17.11 -12.25
N ASP A 79 5.24 18.27 -12.30
CA ASP A 79 5.87 19.55 -11.98
C ASP A 79 6.06 19.74 -10.48
N THR A 80 5.13 19.23 -9.67
CA THR A 80 5.11 19.41 -8.21
C THR A 80 5.63 18.21 -7.41
N GLY A 81 6.08 17.13 -8.06
CA GLY A 81 6.48 15.90 -7.39
C GLY A 81 7.53 16.08 -6.28
N TRP A 82 8.45 17.04 -6.44
CA TRP A 82 9.44 17.39 -5.43
C TRP A 82 8.82 18.05 -4.19
N VAL A 83 7.75 18.83 -4.36
CA VAL A 83 7.02 19.46 -3.25
C VAL A 83 6.37 18.39 -2.37
N TRP A 84 5.70 17.42 -2.99
CA TRP A 84 5.06 16.32 -2.27
C TRP A 84 6.07 15.46 -1.50
N LEU A 85 7.26 15.26 -2.07
CA LEU A 85 8.36 14.62 -1.36
C LEU A 85 8.78 15.41 -0.13
N PHE A 86 9.01 16.74 -0.25
CA PHE A 86 9.38 17.57 0.89
C PHE A 86 8.30 17.60 1.97
N VAL A 87 7.02 17.71 1.57
CA VAL A 87 5.89 17.62 2.51
C VAL A 87 5.91 16.27 3.23
N SER A 88 6.14 15.19 2.51
CA SER A 88 6.24 13.85 3.09
C SER A 88 7.37 13.74 4.12
N LEU A 89 8.57 14.18 3.77
CA LEU A 89 9.71 14.17 4.70
C LEU A 89 9.46 15.06 5.93
N ALA A 90 8.84 16.22 5.72
CA ALA A 90 8.46 17.10 6.83
C ALA A 90 7.45 16.45 7.77
N LEU A 91 6.44 15.72 7.23
CA LEU A 91 5.47 14.98 8.02
C LEU A 91 6.11 13.83 8.80
N LEU A 92 7.07 13.11 8.19
CA LEU A 92 7.84 12.05 8.87
C LEU A 92 8.70 12.64 10.00
N ILE A 93 9.30 13.81 9.81
CA ILE A 93 10.04 14.49 10.89
C ILE A 93 9.07 14.99 11.97
N LEU A 94 7.94 15.55 11.58
CA LEU A 94 6.95 16.13 12.50
C LEU A 94 6.39 15.09 13.46
N VAL A 95 6.14 13.86 12.96
CA VAL A 95 5.60 12.79 13.81
C VAL A 95 6.61 12.33 14.87
N LEU A 96 7.91 12.51 14.65
CA LEU A 96 8.97 12.15 15.60
C LEU A 96 9.13 13.17 16.75
N ILE A 97 8.52 14.37 16.63
CA ILE A 97 8.63 15.39 17.67
C ILE A 97 7.76 14.98 18.87
N PRO A 98 8.35 14.89 20.09
CA PRO A 98 7.61 14.58 21.29
C PRO A 98 6.47 15.58 21.54
N GLY A 99 5.27 15.06 21.85
CA GLY A 99 4.06 15.87 22.06
C GLY A 99 3.26 16.20 20.80
N ILE A 100 3.79 15.99 19.59
CA ILE A 100 3.06 16.15 18.32
C ILE A 100 2.57 14.79 17.82
N GLY A 101 3.46 13.82 17.69
CA GLY A 101 3.11 12.45 17.31
C GLY A 101 2.49 11.69 18.46
N ARG A 102 1.45 10.90 18.14
CA ARG A 102 0.82 9.98 19.11
C ARG A 102 1.55 8.65 19.10
N GLU A 103 1.94 8.22 20.30
CA GLU A 103 2.53 6.90 20.50
C GLU A 103 1.41 5.86 20.64
N VAL A 104 1.50 4.77 19.87
CA VAL A 104 0.61 3.61 19.94
C VAL A 104 1.46 2.35 19.86
N ASN A 105 1.32 1.45 20.84
CA ASN A 105 2.07 0.20 20.93
C ASN A 105 3.61 0.39 20.86
N GLY A 106 4.14 1.42 21.53
CA GLY A 106 5.58 1.72 21.57
C GLY A 106 6.14 2.32 20.27
N SER A 107 5.30 2.83 19.40
CA SER A 107 5.72 3.47 18.14
C SER A 107 4.98 4.78 17.90
N GLN A 108 5.73 5.82 17.58
CA GLN A 108 5.21 7.17 17.32
C GLN A 108 5.02 7.35 15.80
N ARG A 109 3.84 6.98 15.28
CA ARG A 109 3.56 6.91 13.84
C ARG A 109 2.34 7.70 13.39
N TRP A 110 1.61 8.30 14.33
CA TRP A 110 0.31 8.90 14.05
C TRP A 110 0.30 10.36 14.44
N LEU A 111 -0.15 11.22 13.51
CA LEU A 111 -0.42 12.63 13.77
C LEU A 111 -1.92 12.79 14.06
N PRO A 112 -2.31 13.25 15.26
CA PRO A 112 -3.71 13.51 15.58
C PRO A 112 -4.16 14.80 14.85
N LEU A 113 -5.21 14.67 14.04
CA LEU A 113 -5.86 15.78 13.35
C LEU A 113 -7.32 15.89 13.82
N GLY A 114 -7.51 16.22 15.09
CA GLY A 114 -8.83 16.23 15.73
C GLY A 114 -9.41 14.81 15.80
N PRO A 115 -10.60 14.55 15.18
CA PRO A 115 -11.22 13.21 15.21
C PRO A 115 -10.53 12.20 14.27
N LEU A 116 -9.64 12.68 13.41
CA LEU A 116 -8.92 11.88 12.42
C LEU A 116 -7.47 11.68 12.85
N THR A 117 -6.84 10.64 12.32
CA THR A 117 -5.42 10.38 12.48
C THR A 117 -4.77 10.28 11.11
N LEU A 118 -3.65 10.96 10.92
CA LEU A 118 -2.82 10.86 9.72
C LEU A 118 -1.61 9.99 10.00
N GLN A 119 -1.35 9.02 9.15
CA GLN A 119 -0.10 8.25 9.17
C GLN A 119 0.83 8.75 8.05
N PRO A 120 1.92 9.45 8.39
CA PRO A 120 2.85 10.02 7.41
C PRO A 120 3.46 9.00 6.46
N SER A 121 3.74 7.78 6.92
CA SER A 121 4.30 6.71 6.10
C SER A 121 3.40 6.30 4.93
N GLU A 122 2.06 6.38 5.07
CA GLU A 122 1.13 6.13 3.97
C GLU A 122 1.26 7.19 2.88
N PHE A 123 1.33 8.46 3.29
CA PHE A 123 1.56 9.57 2.37
C PHE A 123 2.94 9.49 1.70
N ALA A 124 3.97 9.06 2.42
CA ALA A 124 5.32 8.90 1.91
C ALA A 124 5.42 7.89 0.76
N LYS A 125 4.62 6.82 0.77
CA LYS A 125 4.54 5.86 -0.35
C LYS A 125 4.09 6.54 -1.65
N LEU A 126 3.00 7.31 -1.60
CA LEU A 126 2.50 8.06 -2.75
C LEU A 126 3.51 9.11 -3.21
N ALA A 127 4.04 9.92 -2.30
CA ALA A 127 5.00 10.99 -2.60
C ALA A 127 6.27 10.44 -3.27
N MET A 128 6.79 9.30 -2.77
CA MET A 128 7.96 8.63 -3.35
C MET A 128 7.69 8.14 -4.77
N VAL A 129 6.54 7.53 -5.02
CA VAL A 129 6.14 7.08 -6.37
C VAL A 129 6.08 8.26 -7.34
N VAL A 130 5.43 9.37 -6.94
CA VAL A 130 5.31 10.58 -7.78
C VAL A 130 6.67 11.23 -8.05
N TYR A 131 7.49 11.37 -7.01
CA TYR A 131 8.83 11.94 -7.12
C TYR A 131 9.73 11.12 -8.05
N LEU A 132 9.78 9.80 -7.83
CA LEU A 132 10.61 8.90 -8.65
C LEU A 132 10.16 8.88 -10.11
N ALA A 133 8.85 8.81 -10.36
CA ALA A 133 8.31 8.87 -11.71
C ALA A 133 8.75 10.16 -12.43
N GLY A 134 8.64 11.31 -11.78
CA GLY A 134 9.09 12.58 -12.31
C GLY A 134 10.61 12.66 -12.49
N TYR A 135 11.38 12.12 -11.54
CA TYR A 135 12.85 12.08 -11.63
C TYR A 135 13.31 11.23 -12.82
N MET A 136 12.75 10.03 -13.00
CA MET A 136 13.11 9.12 -14.10
C MET A 136 12.82 9.72 -15.48
N VAL A 137 11.77 10.52 -15.61
CA VAL A 137 11.46 11.21 -16.87
C VAL A 137 12.41 12.38 -17.12
N ARG A 138 12.63 13.23 -16.09
CA ARG A 138 13.50 14.42 -16.26
C ARG A 138 14.97 14.09 -16.42
N ARG A 139 15.40 12.95 -15.89
CA ARG A 139 16.82 12.53 -15.86
C ARG A 139 17.05 11.16 -16.51
N GLU A 140 16.23 10.79 -17.49
CA GLU A 140 16.28 9.48 -18.15
C GLU A 140 17.69 9.08 -18.58
N HIS A 141 18.40 9.99 -19.26
CA HIS A 141 19.75 9.74 -19.75
C HIS A 141 20.75 9.53 -18.60
N GLU A 142 20.66 10.32 -17.51
CA GLU A 142 21.52 10.16 -16.34
C GLU A 142 21.26 8.83 -15.63
N VAL A 143 19.97 8.47 -15.46
CA VAL A 143 19.55 7.23 -14.78
C VAL A 143 20.05 5.98 -15.51
N ARG A 144 20.03 6.00 -16.85
CA ARG A 144 20.46 4.85 -17.66
C ARG A 144 21.97 4.75 -17.84
N ASN A 145 22.68 5.86 -17.88
CA ASN A 145 24.08 5.87 -18.33
C ASN A 145 25.08 6.23 -17.23
N HIS A 146 24.70 7.01 -16.21
CA HIS A 146 25.62 7.55 -15.22
C HIS A 146 25.27 7.07 -13.81
N TRP A 147 26.30 6.75 -13.01
CA TRP A 147 26.16 6.38 -11.61
C TRP A 147 25.47 7.47 -10.78
N GLN A 148 25.77 8.73 -11.05
CA GLN A 148 25.15 9.88 -10.35
C GLN A 148 23.64 9.95 -10.52
N GLY A 149 23.10 9.56 -11.69
CA GLY A 149 21.67 9.49 -11.95
C GLY A 149 20.95 8.45 -11.09
N PHE A 150 21.66 7.39 -10.70
CA PHE A 150 21.16 6.38 -9.78
C PHE A 150 21.36 6.77 -8.32
N LEU A 151 22.50 7.38 -7.96
CA LEU A 151 22.82 7.70 -6.56
C LEU A 151 21.91 8.77 -5.95
N LYS A 152 21.49 9.78 -6.75
CA LYS A 152 20.61 10.87 -6.27
C LYS A 152 19.28 10.35 -5.72
N PRO A 153 18.48 9.54 -6.45
CA PRO A 153 17.24 8.99 -5.91
C PRO A 153 17.51 8.01 -4.75
N MET A 154 18.66 7.33 -4.72
CA MET A 154 19.04 6.49 -3.60
C MET A 154 19.30 7.28 -2.33
N ALA A 155 19.90 8.47 -2.42
CA ALA A 155 20.09 9.34 -1.25
C ALA A 155 18.73 9.81 -0.66
N VAL A 156 17.78 10.14 -1.54
CA VAL A 156 16.42 10.50 -1.11
C VAL A 156 15.69 9.30 -0.48
N LEU A 157 15.79 8.13 -1.10
CA LEU A 157 15.24 6.89 -0.56
C LEU A 157 15.84 6.56 0.80
N PHE A 158 17.16 6.71 0.94
CA PHE A 158 17.86 6.48 2.21
C PHE A 158 17.36 7.43 3.29
N ALA A 159 17.20 8.72 3.00
CA ALA A 159 16.65 9.68 3.95
C ALA A 159 15.22 9.31 4.41
N ALA A 160 14.35 8.95 3.46
CA ALA A 160 12.98 8.54 3.78
C ALA A 160 12.94 7.24 4.60
N THR A 161 13.71 6.23 4.22
CA THR A 161 13.77 4.94 4.92
C THR A 161 14.42 5.07 6.31
N LEU A 162 15.40 5.96 6.47
CA LEU A 162 16.00 6.25 7.76
C LEU A 162 14.97 6.85 8.73
N LEU A 163 14.16 7.82 8.29
CA LEU A 163 13.10 8.40 9.09
C LEU A 163 12.04 7.34 9.48
N LEU A 164 11.61 6.52 8.53
CA LEU A 164 10.67 5.42 8.78
C LEU A 164 11.24 4.38 9.77
N MET A 165 12.54 4.14 9.74
CA MET A 165 13.20 3.24 10.71
C MET A 165 13.29 3.83 12.10
N ILE A 166 13.43 5.15 12.23
CA ILE A 166 13.38 5.87 13.51
C ILE A 166 11.95 5.83 14.10
N GLU A 167 10.91 5.83 13.26
CA GLU A 167 9.49 5.62 13.66
C GLU A 167 9.16 4.17 14.04
N PRO A 168 10.08 3.24 14.13
CA PRO A 168 10.10 1.79 13.97
C PRO A 168 9.08 1.21 12.95
N ASP A 169 8.79 1.93 11.86
CA ASP A 169 7.88 1.45 10.79
C ASP A 169 8.63 0.64 9.72
N PHE A 170 9.04 -0.56 10.11
CA PHE A 170 9.75 -1.47 9.21
C PHE A 170 8.89 -1.91 8.00
N GLY A 171 7.57 -2.06 8.19
CA GLY A 171 6.66 -2.45 7.13
C GLY A 171 6.62 -1.41 6.00
N ALA A 172 6.38 -0.15 6.32
CA ALA A 172 6.40 0.94 5.35
C ALA A 172 7.79 1.08 4.70
N THR A 173 8.88 0.91 5.47
CA THR A 173 10.26 0.92 4.95
C THR A 173 10.45 -0.09 3.82
N VAL A 174 10.04 -1.33 4.01
CA VAL A 174 10.15 -2.40 3.00
C VAL A 174 9.33 -2.07 1.76
N ILE A 175 8.11 -1.54 1.91
CA ILE A 175 7.26 -1.20 0.77
C ILE A 175 7.83 -0.01 -0.01
N VAL A 176 8.25 1.07 0.67
CA VAL A 176 8.86 2.24 0.02
C VAL A 176 10.15 1.86 -0.69
N ALA A 177 11.04 1.12 -0.03
CA ALA A 177 12.30 0.68 -0.63
C ALA A 177 12.05 -0.29 -1.80
N GLY A 178 11.23 -1.31 -1.61
CA GLY A 178 10.92 -2.29 -2.64
C GLY A 178 10.27 -1.69 -3.89
N SER A 179 9.30 -0.77 -3.70
CA SER A 179 8.67 -0.06 -4.82
C SER A 179 9.65 0.86 -5.54
N ALA A 180 10.49 1.59 -4.80
CA ALA A 180 11.53 2.47 -5.39
C ALA A 180 12.56 1.67 -6.19
N PHE A 181 13.07 0.57 -5.65
CA PHE A 181 13.97 -0.34 -6.36
C PHE A 181 13.31 -0.92 -7.62
N GLY A 182 12.06 -1.40 -7.50
CA GLY A 182 11.31 -1.91 -8.65
C GLY A 182 11.10 -0.85 -9.73
N MET A 183 10.77 0.39 -9.38
CA MET A 183 10.63 1.50 -10.34
C MET A 183 11.95 1.81 -11.05
N LEU A 184 13.08 1.87 -10.33
CA LEU A 184 14.40 2.12 -10.91
C LEU A 184 14.85 0.99 -11.82
N PHE A 185 14.55 -0.26 -11.47
CA PHE A 185 14.79 -1.41 -12.33
C PHE A 185 14.00 -1.28 -13.66
N LEU A 186 12.71 -0.95 -13.58
CA LEU A 186 11.85 -0.75 -14.76
C LEU A 186 12.28 0.47 -15.61
N ALA A 187 12.94 1.47 -15.01
CA ALA A 187 13.53 2.61 -15.74
C ALA A 187 14.77 2.25 -16.56
N GLY A 188 15.30 1.04 -16.39
CA GLY A 188 16.45 0.56 -17.15
C GLY A 188 17.79 1.00 -16.58
N VAL A 189 17.92 1.13 -15.27
CA VAL A 189 19.21 1.32 -14.58
C VAL A 189 20.16 0.17 -14.92
N LYS A 190 21.46 0.44 -15.06
CA LYS A 190 22.46 -0.58 -15.31
C LYS A 190 22.42 -1.65 -14.22
N LEU A 191 22.23 -2.91 -14.64
CA LEU A 191 22.05 -4.05 -13.72
C LEU A 191 23.16 -4.16 -12.67
N GLY A 192 24.41 -3.85 -13.02
CA GLY A 192 25.53 -3.89 -12.09
C GLY A 192 25.38 -2.89 -10.94
N HIS A 193 24.98 -1.64 -11.23
CA HIS A 193 24.72 -0.62 -10.19
C HIS A 193 23.53 -1.01 -9.32
N PHE A 194 22.47 -1.52 -9.95
CA PHE A 194 21.28 -1.99 -9.28
C PHE A 194 21.60 -3.15 -8.32
N MET A 195 22.32 -4.18 -8.79
CA MET A 195 22.68 -5.34 -7.96
C MET A 195 23.61 -4.95 -6.80
N LEU A 196 24.57 -4.06 -7.02
CA LEU A 196 25.46 -3.60 -5.95
C LEU A 196 24.70 -2.97 -4.80
N VAL A 197 23.76 -2.07 -5.09
CA VAL A 197 22.98 -1.38 -4.04
C VAL A 197 21.95 -2.31 -3.44
N LEU A 198 21.30 -3.17 -4.23
CA LEU A 198 20.36 -4.17 -3.72
C LEU A 198 21.05 -5.13 -2.73
N LEU A 199 22.21 -5.68 -3.09
CA LEU A 199 22.99 -6.56 -2.21
C LEU A 199 23.47 -5.81 -0.96
N GLY A 200 23.90 -4.55 -1.10
CA GLY A 200 24.25 -3.70 0.03
C GLY A 200 23.06 -3.46 0.97
N ALA A 201 21.87 -3.16 0.43
CA ALA A 201 20.65 -2.98 1.21
C ALA A 201 20.21 -4.26 1.93
N LEU A 202 20.28 -5.41 1.25
CA LEU A 202 19.98 -6.71 1.84
C LEU A 202 21.00 -7.06 2.94
N GLY A 203 22.28 -6.78 2.71
CA GLY A 203 23.32 -6.97 3.73
C GLY A 203 23.11 -6.08 4.96
N ALA A 204 22.78 -4.80 4.75
CA ALA A 204 22.44 -3.89 5.84
C ALA A 204 21.19 -4.35 6.62
N MET A 205 20.16 -4.84 5.90
CA MET A 205 18.95 -5.39 6.52
C MET A 205 19.28 -6.62 7.36
N LEU A 206 20.13 -7.54 6.86
CA LEU A 206 20.58 -8.72 7.60
C LEU A 206 21.30 -8.31 8.88
N VAL A 207 22.23 -7.37 8.82
CA VAL A 207 22.94 -6.82 9.99
C VAL A 207 21.96 -6.23 10.99
N LEU A 208 20.97 -5.44 10.54
CA LEU A 208 19.95 -4.85 11.41
C LEU A 208 19.05 -5.90 12.09
N VAL A 209 18.79 -7.03 11.45
CA VAL A 209 17.99 -8.12 12.03
C VAL A 209 18.82 -8.86 13.08
N VAL A 210 20.07 -9.23 12.74
CA VAL A 210 20.94 -10.03 13.64
C VAL A 210 21.41 -9.23 14.86
N SER A 211 21.61 -7.91 14.73
CA SER A 211 22.05 -7.03 15.80
C SER A 211 21.00 -6.77 16.89
N ALA A 212 19.73 -7.07 16.65
CA ALA A 212 18.66 -6.80 17.61
C ALA A 212 18.00 -8.12 18.10
N PRO A 213 18.21 -8.54 19.36
CA PRO A 213 17.71 -9.82 19.88
C PRO A 213 16.21 -10.03 19.70
N TYR A 214 15.41 -8.96 19.85
CA TYR A 214 13.95 -9.06 19.69
C TYR A 214 13.54 -9.35 18.21
N ARG A 215 14.32 -8.85 17.23
CA ARG A 215 14.07 -9.12 15.81
C ARG A 215 14.43 -10.56 15.45
N LEU A 216 15.53 -11.04 16.05
CA LEU A 216 15.94 -12.42 15.88
C LEU A 216 14.90 -13.39 16.49
N LYS A 217 14.37 -13.08 17.69
CA LYS A 217 13.26 -13.86 18.29
C LYS A 217 12.03 -13.91 17.40
N ARG A 218 11.63 -12.81 16.75
CA ARG A 218 10.53 -12.82 15.79
C ARG A 218 10.81 -13.68 14.55
N LEU A 219 12.06 -13.74 14.10
CA LEU A 219 12.45 -14.58 12.98
C LEU A 219 12.42 -16.06 13.36
N THR A 220 12.89 -16.42 14.57
CA THR A 220 12.81 -17.80 15.07
C THR A 220 11.38 -18.23 15.33
N ALA A 221 10.54 -17.38 15.93
CA ALA A 221 9.11 -17.63 16.11
C ALA A 221 8.34 -17.82 14.78
N TYR A 222 8.83 -17.20 13.69
CA TYR A 222 8.27 -17.41 12.36
C TYR A 222 8.60 -18.81 11.81
N THR A 223 9.80 -19.34 12.06
CA THR A 223 10.21 -20.68 11.56
C THR A 223 9.50 -21.81 12.30
N ASP A 224 9.21 -21.64 13.59
CA ASP A 224 8.41 -22.59 14.38
C ASP A 224 7.48 -21.80 15.35
N PRO A 225 6.31 -21.37 14.90
CA PRO A 225 5.38 -20.60 15.72
C PRO A 225 4.77 -21.44 16.85
N TRP A 226 4.81 -22.78 16.74
CA TRP A 226 4.26 -23.70 17.73
C TRP A 226 5.23 -23.96 18.90
N ALA A 227 6.50 -23.61 18.78
CA ALA A 227 7.46 -23.72 19.87
C ALA A 227 7.14 -22.75 21.03
N ASP A 228 6.55 -21.58 20.71
CA ASP A 228 6.13 -20.58 21.71
C ASP A 228 4.78 -19.96 21.31
N PRO A 229 3.68 -20.74 21.40
CA PRO A 229 2.37 -20.35 20.87
C PRO A 229 1.64 -19.33 21.73
N PHE A 230 2.16 -18.96 22.92
CA PHE A 230 1.52 -18.04 23.87
C PHE A 230 2.24 -16.70 24.03
N ASP A 231 3.45 -16.52 23.44
CA ASP A 231 4.22 -15.27 23.47
C ASP A 231 4.57 -14.84 22.04
N THR A 232 5.78 -15.12 21.58
CA THR A 232 6.31 -14.59 20.32
C THR A 232 5.63 -15.15 19.08
N GLY A 233 5.15 -16.40 19.12
CA GLY A 233 4.39 -17.06 18.06
C GLY A 233 2.88 -16.83 18.09
N PHE A 234 2.34 -16.20 19.14
CA PHE A 234 0.89 -16.15 19.40
C PHE A 234 0.08 -15.63 18.21
N GLN A 235 0.43 -14.48 17.66
CA GLN A 235 -0.32 -13.88 16.54
C GLN A 235 -0.34 -14.79 15.31
N LEU A 236 0.81 -15.38 14.95
CA LEU A 236 0.92 -16.24 13.81
C LEU A 236 0.17 -17.57 14.03
N THR A 237 0.29 -18.15 15.20
CA THR A 237 -0.42 -19.39 15.56
C THR A 237 -1.93 -19.22 15.48
N GLN A 238 -2.47 -18.13 16.05
CA GLN A 238 -3.91 -17.84 15.97
C GLN A 238 -4.36 -17.57 14.52
N SER A 239 -3.51 -16.90 13.73
CA SER A 239 -3.76 -16.70 12.31
C SER A 239 -3.85 -18.02 11.54
N LEU A 240 -2.90 -18.94 11.77
CA LEU A 240 -2.89 -20.26 11.11
C LEU A 240 -4.08 -21.13 11.56
N ILE A 241 -4.49 -21.03 12.81
CA ILE A 241 -5.73 -21.68 13.30
C ILE A 241 -6.95 -21.15 12.56
N ALA A 242 -7.03 -19.82 12.30
CA ALA A 242 -8.10 -19.23 11.51
C ALA A 242 -8.18 -19.85 10.11
N PHE A 243 -7.04 -19.93 9.40
CA PHE A 243 -7.00 -20.59 8.08
C PHE A 243 -7.41 -22.06 8.14
N GLY A 244 -6.92 -22.81 9.14
CA GLY A 244 -7.27 -24.23 9.32
C GLY A 244 -8.76 -24.44 9.55
N ARG A 245 -9.40 -23.57 10.33
CA ARG A 245 -10.86 -23.65 10.61
C ARG A 245 -11.72 -23.25 9.42
N GLY A 246 -11.20 -22.38 8.55
CA GLY A 246 -11.92 -21.93 7.36
C GLY A 246 -12.15 -23.02 6.34
N GLU A 247 -11.32 -24.05 6.29
CA GLU A 247 -11.42 -25.16 5.31
C GLU A 247 -11.70 -24.65 3.89
N TRP A 248 -12.65 -25.26 3.15
CA TRP A 248 -12.98 -24.87 1.78
C TRP A 248 -13.97 -23.69 1.69
N LEU A 249 -15.03 -23.68 2.51
CA LEU A 249 -16.16 -22.75 2.38
C LEU A 249 -16.31 -21.79 3.55
N GLY A 250 -15.48 -21.92 4.57
CA GLY A 250 -15.52 -21.09 5.77
C GLY A 250 -16.58 -21.51 6.78
N VAL A 251 -16.50 -20.93 7.96
CA VAL A 251 -17.47 -21.15 9.05
C VAL A 251 -18.73 -20.27 8.89
N GLY A 252 -18.76 -19.45 7.86
CA GLY A 252 -19.82 -18.46 7.60
C GLY A 252 -19.45 -17.06 8.11
N LEU A 253 -19.95 -16.03 7.41
CA LEU A 253 -19.73 -14.64 7.77
C LEU A 253 -20.27 -14.36 9.19
N GLY A 254 -19.46 -13.68 9.99
CA GLY A 254 -19.81 -13.37 11.37
C GLY A 254 -19.50 -14.47 12.39
N ASN A 255 -19.07 -15.67 11.97
CA ASN A 255 -18.87 -16.82 12.85
C ASN A 255 -17.38 -17.14 13.17
N SER A 256 -16.46 -16.23 12.84
CA SER A 256 -15.08 -16.38 13.25
C SER A 256 -14.96 -16.44 14.77
N VAL A 257 -14.19 -17.39 15.29
CA VAL A 257 -13.85 -17.47 16.71
C VAL A 257 -12.60 -16.65 17.00
N GLN A 258 -11.70 -16.53 16.03
CA GLN A 258 -10.44 -15.81 16.23
C GLN A 258 -10.63 -14.32 16.49
N LYS A 259 -11.72 -13.71 16.00
CA LYS A 259 -12.08 -12.31 16.28
C LYS A 259 -12.53 -12.07 17.73
N LEU A 260 -12.89 -13.13 18.47
CA LEU A 260 -13.31 -13.06 19.88
C LEU A 260 -12.09 -12.90 20.82
N PHE A 261 -11.25 -11.89 20.55
CA PHE A 261 -10.03 -11.55 21.30
C PHE A 261 -8.88 -12.58 21.26
N TYR A 262 -9.02 -13.67 20.49
CA TYR A 262 -7.91 -14.61 20.31
C TYR A 262 -6.84 -14.09 19.38
N LEU A 263 -7.19 -13.36 18.31
CA LEU A 263 -6.25 -12.78 17.37
C LEU A 263 -6.14 -11.27 17.56
N PRO A 264 -5.03 -10.75 18.13
CA PRO A 264 -4.78 -9.31 18.21
C PRO A 264 -4.74 -8.68 16.81
N GLU A 265 -5.19 -7.42 16.70
CA GLU A 265 -5.21 -6.66 15.45
C GLU A 265 -5.98 -7.38 14.32
N ALA A 266 -7.03 -8.11 14.67
CA ALA A 266 -7.86 -8.90 13.75
C ALA A 266 -8.50 -8.03 12.63
N HIS A 267 -8.82 -6.77 12.92
CA HIS A 267 -9.45 -5.84 11.96
C HIS A 267 -8.45 -4.94 11.21
N THR A 268 -7.15 -4.99 11.53
CA THR A 268 -6.07 -4.21 10.92
C THR A 268 -5.14 -5.11 10.11
N ASP A 269 -4.18 -5.72 10.78
CA ASP A 269 -3.07 -6.44 10.13
C ASP A 269 -3.44 -7.87 9.73
N PHE A 270 -4.39 -8.50 10.45
CA PHE A 270 -4.81 -9.89 10.26
C PHE A 270 -6.25 -10.04 9.72
N VAL A 271 -6.79 -8.99 9.11
CA VAL A 271 -8.14 -9.05 8.53
C VAL A 271 -8.31 -10.16 7.50
N PHE A 272 -7.24 -10.49 6.77
CA PHE A 272 -7.24 -11.58 5.78
C PHE A 272 -7.39 -12.95 6.44
N SER A 273 -6.88 -13.16 7.66
CA SER A 273 -7.06 -14.41 8.43
C SER A 273 -8.51 -14.59 8.87
N ILE A 274 -9.15 -13.51 9.38
CA ILE A 274 -10.57 -13.54 9.73
C ILE A 274 -11.43 -13.80 8.50
N TRP A 275 -11.11 -13.12 7.38
CA TRP A 275 -11.79 -13.36 6.11
C TRP A 275 -11.66 -14.82 5.66
N ALA A 276 -10.45 -15.41 5.76
CA ALA A 276 -10.21 -16.79 5.41
C ALA A 276 -10.92 -17.78 6.35
N GLU A 277 -11.02 -17.50 7.64
CA GLU A 277 -11.81 -18.31 8.58
C GLU A 277 -13.31 -18.29 8.22
N GLU A 278 -13.86 -17.11 7.90
CA GLU A 278 -15.29 -16.94 7.63
C GLU A 278 -15.72 -17.40 6.24
N THR A 279 -14.88 -17.24 5.22
CA THR A 279 -15.23 -17.55 3.82
C THR A 279 -14.45 -18.71 3.21
N GLY A 280 -13.52 -19.27 3.98
CA GLY A 280 -12.71 -20.43 3.59
C GLY A 280 -11.70 -20.13 2.48
N PHE A 281 -11.14 -21.21 1.95
CA PHE A 281 -10.18 -21.16 0.83
C PHE A 281 -10.76 -20.44 -0.40
N VAL A 282 -12.04 -20.67 -0.71
CA VAL A 282 -12.70 -20.03 -1.87
C VAL A 282 -12.75 -18.51 -1.72
N GLY A 283 -13.10 -18.00 -0.55
CA GLY A 283 -13.13 -16.57 -0.28
C GLY A 283 -11.72 -15.94 -0.26
N ALA A 284 -10.74 -16.64 0.30
CA ALA A 284 -9.35 -16.20 0.26
C ALA A 284 -8.82 -16.13 -1.18
N LEU A 285 -9.09 -17.15 -2.00
CA LEU A 285 -8.70 -17.19 -3.41
C LEU A 285 -9.39 -16.10 -4.22
N ALA A 286 -10.66 -15.80 -3.93
CA ALA A 286 -11.38 -14.70 -4.58
C ALA A 286 -10.69 -13.34 -4.33
N VAL A 287 -10.27 -13.05 -3.09
CA VAL A 287 -9.53 -11.82 -2.76
C VAL A 287 -8.17 -11.78 -3.47
N ILE A 288 -7.41 -12.87 -3.48
CA ILE A 288 -6.12 -12.96 -4.20
C ILE A 288 -6.35 -12.70 -5.70
N THR A 289 -7.41 -13.25 -6.28
CA THR A 289 -7.76 -13.06 -7.69
C THR A 289 -8.12 -11.61 -7.98
N LEU A 290 -8.88 -10.94 -7.10
CA LEU A 290 -9.20 -9.52 -7.23
C LEU A 290 -7.94 -8.64 -7.22
N TYR A 291 -6.99 -8.89 -6.31
CA TYR A 291 -5.72 -8.16 -6.31
C TYR A 291 -4.89 -8.44 -7.56
N THR A 292 -4.79 -9.68 -7.98
CA THR A 292 -4.06 -10.06 -9.20
C THR A 292 -4.64 -9.37 -10.43
N ALA A 293 -5.97 -9.34 -10.56
CA ALA A 293 -6.67 -8.65 -11.63
C ALA A 293 -6.46 -7.12 -11.56
N LEU A 294 -6.55 -6.52 -10.36
CA LEU A 294 -6.32 -5.08 -10.16
C LEU A 294 -4.89 -4.70 -10.56
N ILE A 295 -3.88 -5.40 -10.04
CA ILE A 295 -2.47 -5.15 -10.33
C ILE A 295 -2.18 -5.35 -11.82
N GLY A 296 -2.68 -6.44 -12.43
CA GLY A 296 -2.55 -6.70 -13.84
C GLY A 296 -3.16 -5.58 -14.70
N ARG A 297 -4.32 -5.04 -14.28
CA ARG A 297 -4.98 -3.92 -14.98
C ARG A 297 -4.22 -2.61 -14.83
N ILE A 298 -3.64 -2.33 -13.65
CA ILE A 298 -2.76 -1.17 -13.43
C ILE A 298 -1.51 -1.25 -14.31
N LEU A 299 -0.86 -2.41 -14.38
CA LEU A 299 0.30 -2.64 -15.25
C LEU A 299 -0.05 -2.47 -16.73
N TRP A 300 -1.24 -2.93 -17.13
CA TRP A 300 -1.74 -2.72 -18.49
C TRP A 300 -1.95 -1.23 -18.77
N ALA A 301 -2.56 -0.46 -17.85
CA ALA A 301 -2.72 0.99 -17.96
C ALA A 301 -1.36 1.68 -18.15
N GLY A 302 -0.32 1.25 -17.40
CA GLY A 302 1.05 1.73 -17.57
C GLY A 302 1.61 1.47 -18.97
N ARG A 303 1.39 0.27 -19.52
CA ARG A 303 1.80 -0.06 -20.92
C ARG A 303 1.07 0.81 -21.95
N VAL A 304 -0.22 1.05 -21.77
CA VAL A 304 -1.01 1.92 -22.65
C VAL A 304 -0.46 3.36 -22.59
N SER A 305 -0.19 3.87 -21.39
CA SER A 305 0.39 5.19 -21.17
C SER A 305 1.77 5.33 -21.84
N LEU A 306 2.63 4.32 -21.72
CA LEU A 306 3.94 4.33 -22.37
C LEU A 306 3.83 4.36 -23.89
N ARG A 307 2.95 3.55 -24.47
CA ARG A 307 2.69 3.51 -25.92
C ARG A 307 2.09 4.82 -26.46
N SER A 308 1.32 5.54 -25.65
CA SER A 308 0.80 6.87 -26.01
C SER A 308 1.84 8.00 -25.88
N GLY A 309 3.10 7.68 -25.51
CA GLY A 309 4.18 8.64 -25.34
C GLY A 309 4.11 9.43 -24.02
N ASN A 310 3.49 8.87 -22.98
CA ASN A 310 3.49 9.44 -21.65
C ASN A 310 4.27 8.53 -20.66
N PRO A 311 5.61 8.63 -20.61
CA PRO A 311 6.43 7.81 -19.71
C PRO A 311 6.19 8.13 -18.24
N PHE A 312 5.85 9.38 -17.87
CA PHE A 312 5.52 9.74 -16.50
C PHE A 312 4.32 8.95 -16.00
N GLY A 313 3.24 8.94 -16.78
CA GLY A 313 2.05 8.16 -16.43
C GLY A 313 2.36 6.67 -16.32
N ALA A 314 3.20 6.13 -17.19
CA ALA A 314 3.61 4.73 -17.12
C ALA A 314 4.35 4.42 -15.80
N TYR A 315 5.32 5.26 -15.40
CA TYR A 315 6.06 5.07 -14.14
C TYR A 315 5.17 5.22 -12.90
N ILE A 316 4.18 6.13 -12.91
CA ILE A 316 3.18 6.20 -11.83
C ILE A 316 2.41 4.88 -11.73
N CYS A 317 1.88 4.37 -12.84
CA CYS A 317 1.14 3.10 -12.84
C CYS A 317 2.02 1.94 -12.32
N TYR A 318 3.26 1.84 -12.77
CA TYR A 318 4.19 0.80 -12.31
C TYR A 318 4.52 0.95 -10.81
N GLY A 319 4.74 2.18 -10.34
CA GLY A 319 4.97 2.45 -8.92
C GLY A 319 3.78 2.08 -8.04
N VAL A 320 2.56 2.44 -8.45
CA VAL A 320 1.31 2.07 -7.75
C VAL A 320 1.11 0.56 -7.75
N ALA A 321 1.36 -0.12 -8.89
CA ALA A 321 1.28 -1.58 -8.96
C ALA A 321 2.26 -2.25 -7.99
N LEU A 322 3.50 -1.75 -7.89
CA LEU A 322 4.52 -2.25 -6.97
C LEU A 322 4.14 -2.03 -5.50
N VAL A 323 3.59 -0.86 -5.15
CA VAL A 323 3.10 -0.60 -3.79
C VAL A 323 1.96 -1.54 -3.43
N PHE A 324 0.93 -1.67 -4.28
CA PHE A 324 -0.22 -2.53 -3.98
C PHE A 324 0.15 -4.01 -3.96
N SER A 325 0.97 -4.47 -4.92
CA SER A 325 1.43 -5.86 -4.92
C SER A 325 2.30 -6.18 -3.70
N GLY A 326 3.22 -5.27 -3.34
CA GLY A 326 4.08 -5.44 -2.17
C GLY A 326 3.28 -5.48 -0.87
N GLN A 327 2.36 -4.53 -0.66
CA GLN A 327 1.52 -4.51 0.55
C GLN A 327 0.60 -5.74 0.63
N ALA A 328 -0.09 -6.08 -0.46
CA ALA A 328 -0.98 -7.24 -0.49
C ALA A 328 -0.20 -8.54 -0.26
N PHE A 329 0.95 -8.71 -0.94
CA PHE A 329 1.80 -9.89 -0.77
C PHE A 329 2.33 -10.02 0.65
N VAL A 330 2.82 -8.92 1.25
CA VAL A 330 3.35 -8.96 2.62
C VAL A 330 2.23 -9.22 3.62
N ASN A 331 1.08 -8.54 3.54
CA ASN A 331 -0.02 -8.76 4.48
C ASN A 331 -0.58 -10.19 4.40
N MET A 332 -0.92 -10.66 3.20
CA MET A 332 -1.43 -12.01 3.01
C MET A 332 -0.37 -13.07 3.34
N GLY A 333 0.91 -12.81 3.01
CA GLY A 333 2.02 -13.70 3.32
C GLY A 333 2.31 -13.80 4.82
N VAL A 334 2.21 -12.71 5.56
CA VAL A 334 2.29 -12.70 7.04
C VAL A 334 1.12 -13.47 7.63
N SER A 335 -0.09 -13.21 7.18
CA SER A 335 -1.31 -13.87 7.68
C SER A 335 -1.28 -15.40 7.44
N SER A 336 -0.75 -15.83 6.31
CA SER A 336 -0.64 -17.27 5.96
C SER A 336 0.63 -17.96 6.44
N GLY A 337 1.52 -17.27 7.17
CA GLY A 337 2.77 -17.83 7.65
C GLY A 337 3.87 -17.97 6.59
N LEU A 338 3.75 -17.35 5.42
CA LEU A 338 4.81 -17.31 4.40
C LEU A 338 5.89 -16.27 4.71
N LEU A 339 5.57 -15.25 5.52
CA LEU A 339 6.46 -14.16 5.89
C LEU A 339 6.41 -13.90 7.40
N PRO A 340 7.50 -13.38 8.00
CA PRO A 340 7.52 -13.05 9.41
C PRO A 340 6.53 -11.93 9.74
N THR A 341 5.91 -12.01 10.92
CA THR A 341 4.85 -11.10 11.37
C THR A 341 5.28 -9.63 11.32
N LYS A 342 4.52 -8.82 10.60
CA LYS A 342 4.68 -7.37 10.45
C LYS A 342 3.31 -6.70 10.32
N GLY A 343 3.14 -5.56 10.97
CA GLY A 343 1.96 -4.73 10.84
C GLY A 343 1.97 -3.97 9.52
N LEU A 344 1.19 -4.42 8.55
CA LEU A 344 0.92 -3.73 7.30
C LEU A 344 -0.54 -3.92 6.92
N THR A 345 -1.22 -2.84 6.62
CA THR A 345 -2.61 -2.87 6.17
C THR A 345 -2.72 -3.48 4.77
N LEU A 346 -3.75 -4.30 4.55
CA LEU A 346 -4.12 -4.81 3.23
C LEU A 346 -4.84 -3.69 2.45
N PRO A 347 -4.31 -3.22 1.29
CA PRO A 347 -4.86 -2.09 0.55
C PRO A 347 -6.36 -2.23 0.29
N PHE A 348 -7.16 -1.21 0.52
CA PHE A 348 -8.62 -1.15 0.39
C PHE A 348 -9.42 -2.01 1.39
N VAL A 349 -8.81 -3.01 2.03
CA VAL A 349 -9.52 -4.01 2.84
C VAL A 349 -9.34 -3.80 4.34
N SER A 350 -8.10 -3.61 4.83
CA SER A 350 -7.84 -3.42 6.27
C SER A 350 -8.40 -2.11 6.82
N TYR A 351 -8.72 -2.11 8.11
CA TYR A 351 -9.02 -0.89 8.84
C TYR A 351 -7.77 0.00 8.94
N GLY A 352 -7.83 1.15 8.25
CA GLY A 352 -6.73 2.11 8.24
C GLY A 352 -7.14 3.36 7.46
N GLY A 353 -7.59 4.42 8.17
CA GLY A 353 -8.20 5.59 7.52
C GLY A 353 -7.29 6.26 6.50
N THR A 354 -6.05 6.58 6.88
CA THR A 354 -5.07 7.20 5.98
C THR A 354 -4.69 6.26 4.83
N SER A 355 -4.48 4.97 5.11
CA SER A 355 -4.14 3.98 4.11
C SER A 355 -5.22 3.88 3.03
N LEU A 356 -6.50 3.84 3.44
CA LEU A 356 -7.63 3.77 2.54
C LEU A 356 -7.71 5.00 1.61
N ILE A 357 -7.52 6.21 2.19
CA ILE A 357 -7.53 7.46 1.43
C ILE A 357 -6.40 7.46 0.39
N ILE A 358 -5.18 7.11 0.79
CA ILE A 358 -4.01 7.10 -0.10
C ILE A 358 -4.15 6.04 -1.19
N CYS A 359 -4.66 4.83 -0.87
CA CYS A 359 -4.92 3.79 -1.87
C CYS A 359 -5.94 4.25 -2.92
N CYS A 360 -7.05 4.90 -2.50
CA CYS A 360 -8.03 5.44 -3.42
C CYS A 360 -7.45 6.59 -4.28
N CYS A 361 -6.60 7.45 -3.71
CA CYS A 361 -5.89 8.49 -4.46
C CYS A 361 -4.94 7.89 -5.50
N MET A 362 -4.14 6.88 -5.15
CA MET A 362 -3.27 6.18 -6.08
C MET A 362 -4.06 5.55 -7.24
N LEU A 363 -5.17 4.89 -6.94
CA LEU A 363 -6.03 4.29 -7.96
C LEU A 363 -6.66 5.35 -8.87
N ALA A 364 -7.08 6.49 -8.31
CA ALA A 364 -7.63 7.62 -9.06
C ALA A 364 -6.60 8.24 -10.02
N MET A 365 -5.33 8.33 -9.61
CA MET A 365 -4.23 8.74 -10.50
C MET A 365 -4.08 7.79 -11.69
N VAL A 366 -4.12 6.47 -11.44
CA VAL A 366 -4.03 5.47 -12.51
C VAL A 366 -5.21 5.58 -13.48
N LEU A 367 -6.44 5.72 -12.96
CA LEU A 367 -7.65 5.92 -13.77
C LEU A 367 -7.56 7.18 -14.65
N ARG A 368 -7.01 8.28 -14.10
CA ARG A 368 -6.80 9.51 -14.86
C ARG A 368 -5.76 9.34 -15.96
N ILE A 369 -4.63 8.74 -15.65
CA ILE A 369 -3.54 8.49 -16.60
C ILE A 369 -4.02 7.60 -17.74
N GLU A 370 -4.74 6.54 -17.43
CA GLU A 370 -5.28 5.61 -18.40
C GLU A 370 -6.29 6.29 -19.34
N ARG A 371 -7.21 7.09 -18.79
CA ARG A 371 -8.15 7.89 -19.59
C ARG A 371 -7.42 8.83 -20.54
N ASP A 372 -6.42 9.58 -20.06
CA ASP A 372 -5.68 10.54 -20.88
C ASP A 372 -4.85 9.82 -21.97
N ALA A 373 -4.35 8.61 -21.69
CA ALA A 373 -3.63 7.78 -22.66
C ALA A 373 -4.51 7.26 -23.80
N ARG A 374 -5.81 7.06 -23.57
CA ARG A 374 -6.77 6.70 -24.62
C ARG A 374 -7.24 7.88 -25.48
N GLN A 375 -6.90 9.13 -25.12
CA GLN A 375 -7.28 10.35 -25.84
C GLN A 375 -6.04 11.14 -26.28
N PRO A 376 -5.23 10.65 -27.23
CA PRO A 376 -3.95 11.30 -27.61
C PRO A 376 -4.11 12.70 -28.25
N GLY A 377 -5.32 13.13 -28.58
CA GLY A 377 -5.60 14.43 -29.23
C GLY A 377 -5.86 15.61 -28.30
N ARG A 378 -5.82 15.45 -26.96
CA ARG A 378 -6.12 16.49 -25.96
C ARG A 378 -4.90 16.91 -25.13
N ARG A 379 -3.72 16.93 -25.77
CA ARG A 379 -2.54 17.55 -25.15
C ARG A 379 -2.65 19.06 -25.39
N ALA A 380 -3.13 19.81 -24.41
CA ALA A 380 -2.96 21.24 -24.28
C ALA A 380 -2.17 21.49 -23.01
#